data_5e069d8929941466fb36f65e96bfd56c
#
_entry.id   5e069d8929941466fb36f65e96bfd56c
#
_cell.length_a   1.000
_cell.length_b   1.000
_cell.length_c   1.000
_cell.angle_alpha   90.00
_cell.angle_beta   90.00
_cell.angle_gamma   90.00
#
_symmetry.space_group_name_H-M   'P 1'
#
loop_
_entity.id
_entity.type
_entity.pdbx_description
1 polymer ?
#
loop_
_entity_poly.entity_id
_entity_poly.type
_entity_poly.pdbx_seq_one_letter_code
_entity_poly.pdbx_strand_id
1 'polypeptide(L)'
;MSVKIQQISPGDLTLYASVSIAFEARSVYRVETREQGLGGLLLVEELVDPYIKDYDAQAEGNDRPNQWAQQFDLRQWGFLMAMDGERAAGGAAVVMNSPEVHMLENRSDLAVLWDMRVQPEQRGKGIGRRLFQHAAEWARVKGCT
;
A
#
# COMPACT_ATOMS: atom_id res chain seq x y z
N MET A 1 6.53 -7.58 22.32
CA MET A 1 6.99 -6.95 21.06
C MET A 1 6.48 -5.52 21.01
N SER A 2 7.38 -4.57 20.87
CA SER A 2 7.05 -3.14 20.84
C SER A 2 7.31 -2.60 19.44
N VAL A 3 6.23 -2.39 18.68
CA VAL A 3 6.31 -1.81 17.34
C VAL A 3 6.05 -0.31 17.43
N LYS A 4 6.96 0.48 16.87
CA LYS A 4 6.84 1.93 16.79
C LYS A 4 6.60 2.35 15.35
N ILE A 5 5.70 3.32 15.16
CA ILE A 5 5.47 3.95 13.85
C ILE A 5 6.28 5.24 13.81
N GLN A 6 7.08 5.38 12.77
CA GLN A 6 7.90 6.58 12.56
C GLN A 6 7.87 6.99 11.09
N GLN A 7 7.99 8.28 10.84
CA GLN A 7 8.15 8.80 9.49
C GLN A 7 9.60 8.65 9.05
N ILE A 8 9.80 8.23 7.81
CA ILE A 8 11.11 8.13 7.17
C ILE A 8 11.20 9.08 5.97
N SER A 9 12.41 9.36 5.54
CA SER A 9 12.64 10.18 4.35
C SER A 9 12.61 9.35 3.08
N PRO A 10 12.40 9.98 1.89
CA PRO A 10 12.49 9.28 0.62
C PRO A 10 13.85 8.59 0.37
N GLY A 11 14.92 9.03 1.06
CA GLY A 11 16.22 8.38 0.98
C GLY A 11 16.27 6.99 1.62
N ASP A 12 15.30 6.66 2.46
CA ASP A 12 15.25 5.37 3.19
C ASP A 12 14.32 4.35 2.54
N LEU A 13 13.94 4.54 1.28
CA LEU A 13 13.00 3.63 0.60
C LEU A 13 13.53 2.22 0.39
N THR A 14 14.84 2.00 0.48
CA THR A 14 15.40 0.64 0.51
C THR A 14 14.89 -0.14 1.72
N LEU A 15 14.81 0.52 2.89
CA LEU A 15 14.22 -0.07 4.09
C LEU A 15 12.73 -0.39 3.87
N TYR A 16 11.98 0.54 3.28
CA TYR A 16 10.58 0.34 2.95
C TYR A 16 10.40 -0.87 2.01
N ALA A 17 11.19 -0.92 0.95
CA ALA A 17 11.14 -2.00 -0.03
C ALA A 17 11.51 -3.37 0.54
N SER A 18 12.20 -3.41 1.68
CA SER A 18 12.54 -4.67 2.36
C SER A 18 11.34 -5.38 2.97
N VAL A 19 10.21 -4.68 3.15
CA VAL A 19 8.97 -5.28 3.64
C VAL A 19 8.28 -5.99 2.50
N SER A 20 8.02 -7.29 2.64
CA SER A 20 7.34 -8.08 1.62
C SER A 20 5.87 -7.73 1.53
N ILE A 21 5.36 -7.62 0.30
CA ILE A 21 3.92 -7.47 0.01
C ILE A 21 3.30 -8.81 -0.41
N ALA A 22 4.09 -9.87 -0.49
CA ALA A 22 3.66 -11.18 -0.95
C ALA A 22 2.59 -11.79 -0.04
N PHE A 23 1.69 -12.56 -0.63
CA PHE A 23 0.68 -13.31 0.11
C PHE A 23 0.34 -14.60 -0.62
N GLU A 24 -0.23 -15.56 0.13
CA GLU A 24 -0.72 -16.82 -0.44
C GLU A 24 -2.16 -16.64 -0.89
N ALA A 25 -2.41 -16.90 -2.16
CA ALA A 25 -3.76 -16.93 -2.72
C ALA A 25 -4.28 -18.37 -2.74
N ARG A 26 -5.45 -18.61 -2.14
CA ARG A 26 -6.11 -19.92 -2.06
C ARG A 26 -7.44 -19.93 -2.80
N SER A 27 -7.93 -18.78 -3.16
CA SER A 27 -9.16 -18.62 -3.95
C SER A 27 -9.04 -17.38 -4.80
N VAL A 28 -9.86 -17.34 -5.85
CA VAL A 28 -10.03 -16.17 -6.71
C VAL A 28 -11.52 -15.91 -6.87
N TYR A 29 -11.89 -14.70 -7.23
CA TYR A 29 -13.27 -14.37 -7.57
C TYR A 29 -13.44 -14.34 -9.08
N ARG A 30 -14.41 -15.10 -9.56
CA ARG A 30 -14.86 -15.05 -10.95
C ARG A 30 -16.07 -14.14 -11.04
N VAL A 31 -16.09 -13.30 -12.07
CA VAL A 31 -17.24 -12.42 -12.34
C VAL A 31 -18.24 -13.16 -13.22
N GLU A 32 -19.47 -13.26 -12.74
CA GLU A 32 -20.60 -13.76 -13.54
C GLU A 32 -21.59 -12.64 -13.83
N THR A 33 -22.12 -12.64 -15.05
CA THR A 33 -23.23 -11.75 -15.41
C THR A 33 -24.54 -12.51 -15.26
N ARG A 34 -25.58 -11.83 -14.74
CA ARG A 34 -26.93 -12.37 -14.65
C ARG A 34 -27.81 -11.79 -15.75
N GLU A 35 -28.73 -12.61 -16.26
CA GLU A 35 -29.72 -12.19 -17.27
C GLU A 35 -29.05 -11.45 -18.45
N GLN A 36 -27.96 -12.02 -18.98
CA GLN A 36 -27.19 -11.44 -20.09
C GLN A 36 -26.69 -10.01 -19.80
N GLY A 37 -26.37 -9.73 -18.53
CA GLY A 37 -25.88 -8.44 -18.07
C GLY A 37 -26.94 -7.51 -17.51
N LEU A 38 -28.21 -7.83 -17.66
CA LEU A 38 -29.32 -7.02 -17.14
C LEU A 38 -29.52 -7.20 -15.63
N GLY A 39 -29.10 -8.34 -15.07
CA GLY A 39 -29.24 -8.67 -13.66
C GLY A 39 -28.02 -8.29 -12.80
N GLY A 40 -27.09 -7.51 -13.34
CA GLY A 40 -25.88 -7.07 -12.64
C GLY A 40 -24.75 -8.10 -12.67
N LEU A 41 -23.75 -7.88 -11.82
CA LEU A 41 -22.55 -8.71 -11.70
C LEU A 41 -22.55 -9.46 -10.36
N LEU A 42 -22.15 -10.73 -10.39
CA LEU A 42 -21.97 -11.56 -9.22
C LEU A 42 -20.51 -11.97 -9.12
N LEU A 43 -19.94 -11.85 -7.93
CA LEU A 43 -18.61 -12.37 -7.63
C LEU A 43 -18.76 -13.77 -7.03
N VAL A 44 -18.19 -14.76 -7.69
CA VAL A 44 -18.23 -16.16 -7.24
C VAL A 44 -16.82 -16.57 -6.83
N GLU A 45 -16.68 -16.99 -5.58
CA GLU A 45 -15.38 -17.47 -5.08
C GLU A 45 -15.11 -18.87 -5.65
N GLU A 46 -13.92 -19.03 -6.21
CA GLU A 46 -13.41 -20.32 -6.70
C GLU A 46 -12.14 -20.68 -5.96
N LEU A 47 -12.08 -21.90 -5.42
CA LEU A 47 -10.86 -22.42 -4.83
C LEU A 47 -9.86 -22.73 -5.94
N VAL A 48 -8.59 -22.38 -5.68
CA VAL A 48 -7.46 -22.66 -6.57
C VAL A 48 -6.37 -23.38 -5.80
N ASP A 49 -5.45 -24.02 -6.51
CA ASP A 49 -4.25 -24.53 -5.88
C ASP A 49 -3.48 -23.34 -5.29
N PRO A 50 -3.06 -23.40 -4.00
CA PRO A 50 -2.41 -22.27 -3.36
C PRO A 50 -1.16 -21.81 -4.12
N TYR A 51 -1.03 -20.51 -4.30
CA TYR A 51 0.16 -19.91 -4.93
C TYR A 51 0.53 -18.61 -4.24
N ILE A 52 1.78 -18.19 -4.39
CA ILE A 52 2.26 -16.92 -3.84
C ILE A 52 2.07 -15.83 -4.88
N LYS A 53 1.33 -14.80 -4.49
CA LYS A 53 1.16 -13.57 -5.27
C LYS A 53 2.12 -12.52 -4.69
N ASP A 54 2.99 -12.00 -5.53
CA ASP A 54 3.95 -10.96 -5.13
C ASP A 54 3.94 -9.85 -6.18
N TYR A 55 3.32 -8.73 -5.84
CA TYR A 55 3.23 -7.59 -6.74
C TYR A 55 4.59 -6.95 -7.00
N ASP A 56 5.51 -6.97 -6.03
CA ASP A 56 6.85 -6.42 -6.26
C ASP A 56 7.65 -7.26 -7.26
N ALA A 57 7.50 -8.58 -7.21
CA ALA A 57 8.16 -9.48 -8.16
C ALA A 57 7.58 -9.36 -9.59
N GLN A 58 6.31 -8.96 -9.69
CA GLN A 58 5.60 -8.76 -10.96
C GLN A 58 5.66 -7.32 -11.46
N ALA A 59 6.23 -6.40 -10.66
CA ALA A 59 6.31 -5.00 -11.01
C ALA A 59 7.16 -4.79 -12.27
N GLU A 60 6.66 -3.95 -13.16
CA GLU A 60 7.34 -3.55 -14.38
C GLU A 60 7.86 -2.11 -14.23
N GLY A 61 8.97 -1.81 -14.88
CA GLY A 61 9.54 -0.46 -14.86
C GLY A 61 9.92 -0.01 -13.46
N ASN A 62 9.36 1.11 -13.03
CA ASN A 62 9.70 1.79 -11.78
C ASN A 62 8.64 1.63 -10.67
N ASP A 63 7.90 0.52 -10.68
CA ASP A 63 6.77 0.33 -9.78
C ASP A 63 7.15 -0.17 -8.38
N ARG A 64 8.40 -0.59 -8.19
CA ARG A 64 8.88 -0.99 -6.85
C ARG A 64 9.17 0.23 -5.98
N PRO A 65 8.99 0.13 -4.65
CA PRO A 65 9.18 1.28 -3.76
C PRO A 65 10.52 2.00 -3.91
N ASN A 66 11.61 1.26 -4.03
CA ASN A 66 12.94 1.85 -4.17
C ASN A 66 13.19 2.47 -5.57
N GLN A 67 12.22 2.39 -6.46
CA GLN A 67 12.28 2.96 -7.82
C GLN A 67 11.28 4.11 -8.00
N TRP A 68 10.41 4.40 -7.02
CA TRP A 68 9.40 5.45 -7.16
C TRP A 68 10.00 6.83 -7.43
N ALA A 69 11.18 7.12 -6.89
CA ALA A 69 11.86 8.39 -7.12
C ALA A 69 12.28 8.62 -8.57
N GLN A 70 12.36 7.54 -9.38
CA GLN A 70 12.65 7.64 -10.82
C GLN A 70 11.43 8.09 -11.61
N GLN A 71 10.23 7.88 -11.08
CA GLN A 71 8.96 8.16 -11.75
C GLN A 71 8.26 9.39 -11.17
N PHE A 72 8.40 9.64 -9.87
CA PHE A 72 7.68 10.68 -9.15
C PHE A 72 8.64 11.59 -8.38
N ASP A 73 8.22 12.83 -8.20
CA ASP A 73 8.81 13.73 -7.21
C ASP A 73 8.21 13.38 -5.83
N LEU A 74 9.03 12.84 -4.95
CA LEU A 74 8.58 12.32 -3.66
C LEU A 74 8.57 13.36 -2.52
N ARG A 75 8.84 14.63 -2.81
CA ARG A 75 8.96 15.67 -1.77
C ARG A 75 7.68 15.88 -0.96
N GLN A 76 6.52 15.66 -1.59
CA GLN A 76 5.21 15.80 -0.96
C GLN A 76 4.61 14.48 -0.50
N TRP A 77 5.39 13.42 -0.54
CA TRP A 77 4.95 12.10 -0.08
C TRP A 77 5.32 11.91 1.39
N GLY A 78 4.47 11.17 2.12
CA GLY A 78 4.78 10.71 3.46
C GLY A 78 5.06 9.22 3.47
N PHE A 79 6.18 8.84 4.08
CA PHE A 79 6.54 7.44 4.25
C PHE A 79 6.58 7.11 5.74
N LEU A 80 5.78 6.13 6.14
CA LEU A 80 5.67 5.69 7.52
C LEU A 80 6.19 4.27 7.62
N MET A 81 6.99 4.00 8.64
CA MET A 81 7.51 2.66 8.92
C MET A 81 7.09 2.19 10.30
N ALA A 82 6.61 0.96 10.35
CA ALA A 82 6.42 0.23 11.59
C ALA A 82 7.71 -0.53 11.89
N MET A 83 8.38 -0.16 12.98
CA MET A 83 9.67 -0.73 13.35
C MET A 83 9.53 -1.56 14.63
N ASP A 84 10.06 -2.77 14.60
CA ASP A 84 10.26 -3.63 15.75
C ASP A 84 11.76 -3.66 16.05
N GLY A 85 12.20 -2.73 16.91
CA GLY A 85 13.63 -2.45 17.06
C GLY A 85 14.22 -1.93 15.75
N GLU A 86 15.22 -2.61 15.22
CA GLU A 86 15.86 -2.28 13.94
C GLU A 86 15.23 -2.97 12.73
N ARG A 87 14.23 -3.82 12.96
CA ARG A 87 13.57 -4.58 11.91
C ARG A 87 12.33 -3.86 11.40
N ALA A 88 12.22 -3.73 10.10
CA ALA A 88 11.02 -3.20 9.47
C ALA A 88 9.90 -4.25 9.50
N ALA A 89 8.80 -3.92 10.17
CA ALA A 89 7.62 -4.78 10.28
C ALA A 89 6.54 -4.42 9.27
N GLY A 90 6.50 -3.17 8.82
CA GLY A 90 5.52 -2.70 7.85
C GLY A 90 5.80 -1.28 7.40
N GLY A 91 5.04 -0.82 6.42
CA GLY A 91 5.14 0.53 5.91
C GLY A 91 3.86 1.01 5.24
N ALA A 92 3.71 2.32 5.14
CA ALA A 92 2.64 2.97 4.39
C ALA A 92 3.21 4.19 3.65
N ALA A 93 2.78 4.38 2.42
CA ALA A 93 3.11 5.53 1.61
C ALA A 93 1.84 6.34 1.33
N VAL A 94 1.90 7.64 1.61
CA VAL A 94 0.79 8.58 1.43
C VAL A 94 1.23 9.68 0.50
N VAL A 95 0.40 10.04 -0.46
CA VAL A 95 0.70 11.04 -1.48
C VAL A 95 -0.27 12.20 -1.38
N MET A 96 0.25 13.41 -1.41
CA MET A 96 -0.53 14.64 -1.59
C MET A 96 0.22 15.61 -2.49
N ASN A 97 -0.48 16.60 -3.03
CA ASN A 97 0.11 17.67 -3.86
C ASN A 97 1.08 17.13 -4.92
N SER A 98 0.70 16.06 -5.61
CA SER A 98 1.53 15.44 -6.64
C SER A 98 0.79 15.48 -7.98
N PRO A 99 1.14 16.40 -8.89
CA PRO A 99 0.47 16.53 -10.19
C PRO A 99 0.56 15.26 -11.05
N GLU A 100 1.59 14.45 -10.84
CA GLU A 100 1.79 13.19 -11.55
C GLU A 100 0.83 12.08 -11.09
N VAL A 101 0.19 12.24 -9.92
CA VAL A 101 -0.78 11.29 -9.37
C VAL A 101 -2.18 11.74 -9.74
N HIS A 102 -2.72 11.17 -10.81
CA HIS A 102 -3.98 11.61 -11.39
C HIS A 102 -5.19 11.43 -10.45
N MET A 103 -5.14 10.47 -9.55
CA MET A 103 -6.19 10.26 -8.55
C MET A 103 -6.44 11.45 -7.65
N LEU A 104 -5.47 12.35 -7.51
CA LEU A 104 -5.61 13.57 -6.72
C LEU A 104 -6.33 14.69 -7.47
N GLU A 105 -6.52 14.58 -8.79
CA GLU A 105 -7.20 15.58 -9.63
C GLU A 105 -6.66 17.01 -9.42
N ASN A 106 -5.36 17.15 -9.15
CA ASN A 106 -4.68 18.40 -8.81
C ASN A 106 -5.27 19.10 -7.56
N ARG A 107 -5.97 18.37 -6.70
CA ARG A 107 -6.53 18.92 -5.46
C ARG A 107 -5.49 18.88 -4.35
N SER A 108 -5.44 19.94 -3.54
CA SER A 108 -4.52 20.07 -2.39
C SER A 108 -5.12 19.56 -1.08
N ASP A 109 -6.42 19.24 -1.07
CA ASP A 109 -7.16 18.79 0.12
C ASP A 109 -7.37 17.26 0.15
N LEU A 110 -6.78 16.55 -0.80
CA LEU A 110 -6.86 15.08 -0.88
C LEU A 110 -5.49 14.45 -0.68
N ALA A 111 -5.52 13.27 -0.11
CA ALA A 111 -4.36 12.37 -0.06
C ALA A 111 -4.77 10.98 -0.53
N VAL A 112 -3.82 10.27 -1.10
CA VAL A 112 -3.99 8.88 -1.53
C VAL A 112 -3.09 7.99 -0.67
N LEU A 113 -3.65 6.94 -0.09
CA LEU A 113 -2.86 5.84 0.45
C LEU A 113 -2.33 5.04 -0.74
N TRP A 114 -1.07 5.29 -1.10
CA TRP A 114 -0.47 4.75 -2.31
C TRP A 114 -0.11 3.28 -2.17
N ASP A 115 0.42 2.93 -1.00
CA ASP A 115 0.87 1.57 -0.71
C ASP A 115 0.84 1.34 0.79
N MET A 116 0.52 0.13 1.20
CA MET A 116 0.62 -0.31 2.58
C MET A 116 1.02 -1.78 2.61
N ARG A 117 2.02 -2.09 3.40
CA ARG A 117 2.55 -3.44 3.49
C ARG A 117 2.90 -3.82 4.92
N VAL A 118 2.75 -5.08 5.25
CA VAL A 118 3.13 -5.65 6.55
C VAL A 118 3.86 -6.96 6.27
N GLN A 119 5.00 -7.18 6.92
CA GLN A 119 5.74 -8.44 6.81
C GLN A 119 4.80 -9.63 7.05
N PRO A 120 4.88 -10.69 6.24
CA PRO A 120 3.94 -11.82 6.36
C PRO A 120 3.85 -12.40 7.78
N GLU A 121 4.97 -12.55 8.47
CA GLU A 121 5.03 -13.08 9.84
C GLU A 121 4.50 -12.12 10.90
N GLN A 122 4.27 -10.85 10.54
CA GLN A 122 3.76 -9.81 11.43
C GLN A 122 2.29 -9.48 11.19
N ARG A 123 1.67 -10.11 10.20
CA ARG A 123 0.26 -9.86 9.86
C ARG A 123 -0.68 -10.40 10.93
N GLY A 124 -1.87 -9.81 11.00
CA GLY A 124 -2.87 -10.20 11.98
C GLY A 124 -2.66 -9.65 13.39
N LYS A 125 -1.67 -8.76 13.58
CA LYS A 125 -1.33 -8.17 14.89
C LYS A 125 -1.72 -6.69 15.02
N GLY A 126 -2.46 -6.15 14.06
CA GLY A 126 -2.94 -4.78 14.07
C GLY A 126 -1.96 -3.74 13.54
N ILE A 127 -0.82 -4.13 12.98
CA ILE A 127 0.20 -3.20 12.47
C ILE A 127 -0.37 -2.39 11.29
N GLY A 128 -1.04 -3.04 10.35
CA GLY A 128 -1.67 -2.35 9.23
C GLY A 128 -2.67 -1.29 9.66
N ARG A 129 -3.50 -1.61 10.67
CA ARG A 129 -4.44 -0.66 11.25
C ARG A 129 -3.74 0.56 11.83
N ARG A 130 -2.65 0.35 12.57
CA ARG A 130 -1.86 1.44 13.16
C ARG A 130 -1.21 2.29 12.07
N LEU A 131 -0.66 1.67 11.03
CA LEU A 131 -0.10 2.38 9.87
C LEU A 131 -1.17 3.24 9.20
N PHE A 132 -2.35 2.70 8.96
CA PHE A 132 -3.46 3.45 8.37
C PHE A 132 -3.85 4.66 9.22
N GLN A 133 -3.96 4.48 10.54
CA GLN A 133 -4.30 5.57 11.46
C GLN A 133 -3.25 6.69 11.42
N HIS A 134 -1.98 6.33 11.38
CA HIS A 134 -0.89 7.32 11.27
C HIS A 134 -0.88 8.01 9.90
N ALA A 135 -1.18 7.27 8.83
CA ALA A 135 -1.29 7.84 7.48
C ALA A 135 -2.44 8.86 7.41
N ALA A 136 -3.60 8.52 7.96
CA ALA A 136 -4.74 9.43 8.02
C ALA A 136 -4.43 10.68 8.84
N GLU A 137 -3.76 10.54 9.98
CA GLU A 137 -3.34 11.66 10.80
C GLU A 137 -2.31 12.54 10.09
N TRP A 138 -1.34 11.94 9.43
CA TRP A 138 -0.37 12.68 8.61
C TRP A 138 -1.06 13.52 7.55
N ALA A 139 -2.02 12.95 6.84
CA ALA A 139 -2.79 13.66 5.81
C ALA A 139 -3.60 14.81 6.40
N ARG A 140 -4.25 14.58 7.54
CA ARG A 140 -5.06 15.60 8.21
C ARG A 140 -4.21 16.78 8.69
N VAL A 141 -3.04 16.52 9.28
CA VAL A 141 -2.10 17.55 9.72
C VAL A 141 -1.61 18.39 8.52
N LYS A 142 -1.48 17.78 7.35
CA LYS A 142 -1.12 18.48 6.11
C LYS A 142 -2.27 19.23 5.45
N GLY A 143 -3.48 19.17 6.01
CA GLY A 143 -4.65 19.90 5.50
C GLY A 143 -5.57 19.10 4.61
N CYS A 144 -5.43 17.79 4.55
CA CYS A 144 -6.36 16.93 3.80
C CYS A 144 -7.62 16.61 4.61
N THR A 145 -8.70 16.41 3.92
CA THR A 145 -10.02 16.11 4.51
C THR A 145 -10.54 14.74 4.09
#